data_c74be270063dd1c9f978326d4025e47a
#
_entry.id   c74be270063dd1c9f978326d4025e47a
#
_cell.length_a   1.000
_cell.length_b   1.000
_cell.length_c   1.000
_cell.angle_alpha   90.00
_cell.angle_beta   90.00
_cell.angle_gamma   90.00
#
_symmetry.space_group_name_H-M   'P 1'
#
loop_
_entity.id
_entity.type
_entity.pdbx_description
1 polymer ?
#
loop_
_entity_poly.entity_id
_entity_poly.type
_entity_poly.pdbx_seq_one_letter_code
_entity_poly.pdbx_strand_id
1 'polypeptide(L)'
;MIQLHGDEDVIYIEQLRQQTDKEIWKAVRVKDTKDIKEAQQLPVDKLLLDTFTEEKDMYGGTGKVMNYDLIPKEGIRKPFFIAGGLYSKNIKEITEKVHPYGIDISSGIETDGYKDLKKMKEIMQITGGRRE
;
A
#
# COMPACT_ATOMS: atom_id res chain seq x y z
N MET A 1 -16.06 1.87 3.65
CA MET A 1 -15.06 1.02 3.01
C MET A 1 -14.69 -0.13 3.93
N ILE A 2 -14.57 -1.32 3.40
CA ILE A 2 -14.15 -2.51 4.14
C ILE A 2 -12.79 -2.92 3.61
N GLN A 3 -11.83 -3.14 4.49
CA GLN A 3 -10.50 -3.53 4.09
C GLN A 3 -10.18 -4.93 4.62
N LEU A 4 -9.82 -5.81 3.70
CA LEU A 4 -9.53 -7.22 4.01
C LEU A 4 -8.03 -7.42 4.10
N HIS A 5 -7.56 -8.03 5.17
CA HIS A 5 -6.14 -8.20 5.45
C HIS A 5 -5.69 -9.66 5.54
N GLY A 6 -6.58 -10.62 5.33
CA GLY A 6 -6.26 -12.01 5.53
C GLY A 6 -6.21 -12.80 4.23
N ASP A 7 -6.55 -14.06 4.32
CA ASP A 7 -6.50 -14.97 3.18
C ASP A 7 -7.88 -15.15 2.55
N GLU A 8 -8.69 -14.12 2.55
CA GLU A 8 -10.03 -14.18 2.00
C GLU A 8 -9.97 -14.56 0.52
N ASP A 9 -10.74 -15.56 0.14
CA ASP A 9 -10.80 -16.03 -1.24
C ASP A 9 -11.97 -15.39 -2.00
N VAL A 10 -12.10 -15.77 -3.26
CA VAL A 10 -13.15 -15.25 -4.13
C VAL A 10 -14.54 -15.51 -3.54
N ILE A 11 -14.76 -16.70 -3.01
CA ILE A 11 -16.07 -17.07 -2.48
C ILE A 11 -16.44 -16.20 -1.29
N TYR A 12 -15.52 -16.00 -0.38
CA TYR A 12 -15.73 -15.15 0.77
C TYR A 12 -16.08 -13.72 0.34
N ILE A 13 -15.31 -13.18 -0.60
CA ILE A 13 -15.50 -11.81 -1.05
C ILE A 13 -16.83 -11.64 -1.78
N GLU A 14 -17.20 -12.62 -2.60
CA GLU A 14 -18.49 -12.56 -3.29
C GLU A 14 -19.66 -12.59 -2.31
N GLN A 15 -19.55 -13.40 -1.26
CA GLN A 15 -20.57 -13.42 -0.21
C GLN A 15 -20.63 -12.07 0.51
N LEU A 16 -19.49 -11.47 0.78
CA LEU A 16 -19.45 -10.17 1.41
C LEU A 16 -20.10 -9.11 0.52
N ARG A 17 -19.88 -9.19 -0.78
CA ARG A 17 -20.50 -8.27 -1.74
C ARG A 17 -22.01 -8.30 -1.68
N GLN A 18 -22.58 -9.47 -1.40
CA GLN A 18 -24.03 -9.61 -1.28
C GLN A 18 -24.58 -9.01 0.00
N GLN A 19 -23.71 -8.82 0.99
CA GLN A 19 -24.11 -8.29 2.29
C GLN A 19 -23.97 -6.77 2.40
N THR A 20 -23.24 -6.14 1.48
CA THR A 20 -22.95 -4.72 1.60
C THR A 20 -22.72 -4.09 0.24
N ASP A 21 -23.05 -2.80 0.12
CA ASP A 21 -22.72 -2.01 -1.06
C ASP A 21 -21.46 -1.17 -0.84
N LYS A 22 -20.80 -1.34 0.30
CA LYS A 22 -19.59 -0.58 0.59
C LYS A 22 -18.43 -1.04 -0.27
N GLU A 23 -17.49 -0.11 -0.49
CA GLU A 23 -16.29 -0.42 -1.23
C GLU A 23 -15.45 -1.44 -0.48
N ILE A 24 -14.92 -2.44 -1.18
CA ILE A 24 -14.11 -3.50 -0.60
C ILE A 24 -12.69 -3.37 -1.13
N TRP A 25 -11.73 -3.25 -0.21
CA TRP A 25 -10.32 -3.16 -0.52
C TRP A 25 -9.62 -4.41 -0.03
N LYS A 26 -8.61 -4.84 -0.77
CA LYS A 26 -7.79 -5.99 -0.37
C LYS A 26 -6.37 -5.53 -0.10
N ALA A 27 -5.90 -5.76 1.11
CA ALA A 27 -4.51 -5.51 1.46
C ALA A 27 -3.68 -6.72 1.04
N VAL A 28 -2.62 -6.48 0.29
CA VAL A 28 -1.77 -7.52 -0.28
C VAL A 28 -0.35 -7.32 0.20
N ARG A 29 0.18 -8.30 0.89
CA ARG A 29 1.59 -8.29 1.26
C ARG A 29 2.36 -8.82 0.08
N VAL A 30 3.05 -7.93 -0.62
CA VAL A 30 3.70 -8.27 -1.89
C VAL A 30 5.09 -8.81 -1.63
N LYS A 31 5.23 -10.11 -1.81
CA LYS A 31 6.53 -10.79 -1.72
C LYS A 31 7.07 -11.07 -3.11
N ASP A 32 6.18 -11.14 -4.09
CA ASP A 32 6.47 -11.49 -5.46
C ASP A 32 5.43 -10.80 -6.34
N THR A 33 5.79 -10.50 -7.58
CA THR A 33 4.87 -9.91 -8.55
C THR A 33 3.60 -10.75 -8.72
N LYS A 34 3.74 -12.05 -8.56
CA LYS A 34 2.64 -13.00 -8.66
C LYS A 34 1.52 -12.68 -7.65
N ASP A 35 1.88 -12.19 -6.47
CA ASP A 35 0.88 -11.83 -5.46
C ASP A 35 -0.07 -10.76 -5.98
N ILE A 36 0.45 -9.83 -6.75
CA ILE A 36 -0.38 -8.76 -7.33
C ILE A 36 -1.29 -9.32 -8.41
N LYS A 37 -0.77 -10.21 -9.25
CA LYS A 37 -1.59 -10.83 -10.29
C LYS A 37 -2.76 -11.59 -9.71
N GLU A 38 -2.51 -12.34 -8.65
CA GLU A 38 -3.55 -13.11 -7.98
C GLU A 38 -4.58 -12.19 -7.35
N ALA A 39 -4.13 -11.10 -6.74
CA ALA A 39 -5.03 -10.16 -6.09
C ALA A 39 -5.95 -9.48 -7.10
N GLN A 40 -5.49 -9.23 -8.31
CA GLN A 40 -6.32 -8.60 -9.33
C GLN A 40 -7.48 -9.49 -9.79
N GLN A 41 -7.39 -10.79 -9.54
CA GLN A 41 -8.47 -11.70 -9.88
C GLN A 41 -9.61 -11.68 -8.85
N LEU A 42 -9.37 -11.07 -7.70
CA LEU A 42 -10.38 -11.00 -6.65
C LEU A 42 -11.41 -9.91 -6.96
N PRO A 43 -12.70 -10.13 -6.61
CA PRO A 43 -13.75 -9.15 -6.89
C PRO A 43 -13.77 -8.00 -5.88
N VAL A 44 -12.63 -7.34 -5.73
CA VAL A 44 -12.50 -6.17 -4.85
C VAL A 44 -12.39 -4.91 -5.68
N ASP A 45 -12.65 -3.77 -5.06
CA ASP A 45 -12.65 -2.49 -5.77
C ASP A 45 -11.26 -1.90 -5.88
N LYS A 46 -10.44 -2.04 -4.85
CA LYS A 46 -9.10 -1.47 -4.81
C LYS A 46 -8.14 -2.39 -4.08
N LEU A 47 -6.87 -2.20 -4.36
CA LEU A 47 -5.80 -2.94 -3.70
C LEU A 47 -4.96 -2.01 -2.86
N LEU A 48 -4.48 -2.51 -1.73
CA LEU A 48 -3.47 -1.84 -0.93
C LEU A 48 -2.23 -2.72 -0.97
N LEU A 49 -1.19 -2.26 -1.65
CA LEU A 49 0.01 -3.05 -1.87
C LEU A 49 1.08 -2.69 -0.87
N ASP A 50 1.50 -3.65 -0.08
CA ASP A 50 2.51 -3.47 0.96
C ASP A 50 3.73 -4.29 0.60
N THR A 51 4.81 -3.62 0.20
CA THR A 51 6.06 -4.29 -0.15
C THR A 51 7.06 -4.29 1.01
N PHE A 52 6.65 -3.77 2.16
CA PHE A 52 7.51 -3.68 3.32
C PHE A 52 7.79 -5.06 3.89
N THR A 53 9.05 -5.32 4.18
CA THR A 53 9.50 -6.61 4.71
C THR A 53 10.53 -6.37 5.80
N GLU A 54 10.55 -7.21 6.80
CA GLU A 54 11.61 -7.20 7.78
C GLU A 54 12.66 -8.23 7.37
N GLU A 55 13.87 -7.74 7.10
CA GLU A 55 14.97 -8.59 6.64
C GLU A 55 16.10 -8.50 7.64
N LYS A 56 15.91 -9.13 8.77
CA LYS A 56 16.83 -8.99 9.91
C LYS A 56 18.24 -9.40 9.59
N ASP A 57 18.39 -10.35 8.69
CA ASP A 57 19.69 -10.95 8.43
C ASP A 57 20.39 -10.36 7.22
N MET A 58 19.70 -9.66 6.38
CA MET A 58 20.25 -9.20 5.11
C MET A 58 20.95 -7.86 5.20
N TYR A 59 20.45 -6.96 6.02
CA TYR A 59 20.92 -5.58 6.00
C TYR A 59 21.38 -5.10 7.35
N GLY A 60 21.88 -6.01 8.13
CA GLY A 60 22.67 -5.65 9.32
C GLY A 60 21.92 -4.86 10.31
N GLY A 61 20.90 -4.74 10.60
CA GLY A 61 20.31 -4.00 11.69
C GLY A 61 19.17 -3.07 11.34
N THR A 62 19.02 -2.74 10.09
CA THR A 62 17.86 -1.94 9.76
C THR A 62 16.60 -2.81 9.80
N GLY A 63 16.72 -4.07 9.45
CA GLY A 63 15.62 -5.01 9.51
C GLY A 63 14.43 -4.71 8.62
N LYS A 64 14.49 -3.65 7.85
CA LYS A 64 13.34 -3.22 7.06
C LYS A 64 13.74 -2.92 5.63
N VAL A 65 13.02 -3.50 4.70
CA VAL A 65 13.27 -3.32 3.28
C VAL A 65 11.96 -2.98 2.59
N MET A 66 12.02 -1.97 1.76
CA MET A 66 10.91 -1.63 0.89
C MET A 66 11.32 -1.94 -0.53
N ASN A 67 10.56 -2.81 -1.19
CA ASN A 67 10.90 -3.23 -2.55
C ASN A 67 9.76 -2.94 -3.52
N TYR A 68 9.69 -1.71 -3.96
CA TYR A 68 8.66 -1.30 -4.89
C TYR A 68 8.96 -1.75 -6.33
N ASP A 69 10.13 -2.32 -6.58
CA ASP A 69 10.41 -2.93 -7.88
C ASP A 69 9.54 -4.16 -8.14
N LEU A 70 8.95 -4.72 -7.08
CA LEU A 70 7.99 -5.80 -7.22
C LEU A 70 6.67 -5.34 -7.84
N ILE A 71 6.43 -4.03 -7.83
CA ILE A 71 5.20 -3.47 -8.39
C ILE A 71 5.44 -3.19 -9.86
N PRO A 72 4.72 -3.86 -10.77
CA PRO A 72 4.94 -3.64 -12.20
C PRO A 72 4.46 -2.25 -12.61
N LYS A 73 5.13 -1.66 -13.56
CA LYS A 73 4.76 -0.34 -14.08
C LYS A 73 3.47 -0.41 -14.87
N GLU A 74 3.15 -1.57 -15.40
CA GLU A 74 1.97 -1.78 -16.21
C GLU A 74 1.29 -3.06 -15.77
N GLY A 75 0.01 -3.19 -16.11
CA GLY A 75 -0.73 -4.42 -15.86
C GLY A 75 -1.56 -4.41 -14.60
N ILE A 76 -1.46 -3.38 -13.76
CA ILE A 76 -2.36 -3.26 -12.62
C ILE A 76 -3.55 -2.45 -13.07
N ARG A 77 -4.70 -3.11 -13.18
CA ARG A 77 -5.92 -2.49 -13.69
C ARG A 77 -6.76 -1.85 -12.60
N LYS A 78 -6.74 -2.42 -11.40
CA LYS A 78 -7.51 -1.88 -10.29
C LYS A 78 -6.77 -0.70 -9.70
N PRO A 79 -7.51 0.32 -9.21
CA PRO A 79 -6.86 1.38 -8.46
C PRO A 79 -6.13 0.77 -7.28
N PHE A 80 -4.91 1.21 -7.03
CA PHE A 80 -4.12 0.66 -5.94
C PHE A 80 -3.44 1.75 -5.13
N PHE A 81 -3.28 1.48 -3.85
CA PHE A 81 -2.53 2.32 -2.93
C PHE A 81 -1.25 1.59 -2.57
N ILE A 82 -0.19 2.34 -2.28
CA ILE A 82 1.04 1.74 -1.76
C ILE A 82 1.16 2.02 -0.29
N ALA A 83 1.69 1.04 0.43
CA ALA A 83 1.93 1.14 1.86
C ALA A 83 3.27 0.51 2.18
N GLY A 84 3.77 0.78 3.37
CA GLY A 84 4.97 0.16 3.91
C GLY A 84 6.23 0.97 3.65
N GLY A 85 6.84 1.47 4.71
CA GLY A 85 8.12 2.14 4.62
C GLY A 85 8.13 3.49 3.93
N LEU A 86 6.99 4.10 3.74
CA LEU A 86 6.91 5.41 3.07
C LEU A 86 7.20 6.54 4.05
N TYR A 87 8.02 7.50 3.60
CA TYR A 87 8.30 8.70 4.37
C TYR A 87 8.76 9.80 3.40
N SER A 88 8.99 11.01 3.92
CA SER A 88 9.19 12.19 3.08
C SER A 88 10.32 12.04 2.05
N LYS A 89 11.36 11.28 2.39
CA LYS A 89 12.53 11.18 1.50
C LYS A 89 12.34 10.20 0.34
N ASN A 90 11.45 9.23 0.45
CA ASN A 90 11.29 8.24 -0.60
C ASN A 90 9.97 8.33 -1.37
N ILE A 91 9.02 9.08 -0.85
CA ILE A 91 7.67 9.13 -1.44
C ILE A 91 7.68 9.63 -2.88
N LYS A 92 8.42 10.68 -3.16
CA LYS A 92 8.42 11.27 -4.50
C LYS A 92 8.93 10.28 -5.52
N GLU A 93 10.05 9.63 -5.21
CA GLU A 93 10.64 8.65 -6.10
C GLU A 93 9.68 7.50 -6.38
N ILE A 94 9.05 6.99 -5.32
CA ILE A 94 8.15 5.85 -5.44
C ILE A 94 6.91 6.22 -6.25
N THR A 95 6.31 7.38 -5.97
CA THR A 95 5.09 7.76 -6.67
C THR A 95 5.35 8.05 -8.15
N GLU A 96 6.52 8.58 -8.48
CA GLU A 96 6.90 8.80 -9.87
C GLU A 96 7.18 7.49 -10.61
N LYS A 97 7.64 6.49 -9.87
CA LYS A 97 8.00 5.20 -10.48
C LYS A 97 6.79 4.31 -10.70
N VAL A 98 5.85 4.27 -9.77
CA VAL A 98 4.73 3.32 -9.84
C VAL A 98 3.35 3.94 -10.04
N HIS A 99 3.24 5.24 -9.90
CA HIS A 99 1.99 5.98 -10.16
C HIS A 99 0.76 5.38 -9.45
N PRO A 100 0.78 5.27 -8.12
CA PRO A 100 -0.36 4.71 -7.40
C PRO A 100 -1.53 5.67 -7.38
N TYR A 101 -2.72 5.15 -7.12
CA TYR A 101 -3.90 5.97 -6.91
C TYR A 101 -3.76 6.80 -5.64
N GLY A 102 -3.08 6.25 -4.63
CA GLY A 102 -2.82 6.95 -3.38
C GLY A 102 -1.77 6.24 -2.56
N ILE A 103 -1.47 6.78 -1.41
CA ILE A 103 -0.48 6.23 -0.50
C ILE A 103 -1.08 6.10 0.90
N ASP A 104 -0.58 5.11 1.63
CA ASP A 104 -0.97 4.86 3.02
C ASP A 104 0.29 4.93 3.87
N ILE A 105 0.36 5.89 4.77
CA ILE A 105 1.54 6.14 5.58
C ILE A 105 1.19 6.04 7.05
N SER A 106 2.04 5.37 7.81
CA SER A 106 1.85 5.27 9.24
C SER A 106 3.10 5.74 9.97
N SER A 107 4.14 4.91 10.05
CA SER A 107 5.35 5.28 10.79
C SER A 107 6.12 6.43 10.16
N GLY A 108 5.98 6.63 8.87
CA GLY A 108 6.68 7.71 8.17
C GLY A 108 6.27 9.11 8.60
N ILE A 109 5.17 9.24 9.32
CA ILE A 109 4.72 10.52 9.86
C ILE A 109 4.71 10.52 11.38
N GLU A 110 5.54 9.67 11.99
CA GLU A 110 5.63 9.55 13.45
C GLU A 110 6.99 9.97 13.96
N THR A 111 7.01 10.46 15.19
CA THR A 111 8.23 10.69 15.95
C THR A 111 7.99 10.10 17.32
N ASP A 112 8.88 9.18 17.73
CA ASP A 112 8.78 8.48 19.01
C ASP A 112 7.41 7.80 19.21
N GLY A 113 6.87 7.25 18.11
CA GLY A 113 5.59 6.53 18.18
C GLY A 113 4.34 7.38 18.10
N TYR A 114 4.49 8.69 18.03
CA TYR A 114 3.35 9.62 17.95
C TYR A 114 3.32 10.32 16.61
N LYS A 115 2.13 10.59 16.11
CA LYS A 115 1.98 11.30 14.84
C LYS A 115 2.61 12.69 14.94
N ASP A 116 3.36 13.08 13.93
CA ASP A 116 4.14 14.31 13.91
C ASP A 116 3.57 15.24 12.84
N LEU A 117 3.02 16.36 13.27
CA LEU A 117 2.37 17.30 12.36
C LEU A 117 3.34 17.86 11.32
N LYS A 118 4.58 18.09 11.69
CA LYS A 118 5.57 18.59 10.75
C LYS A 118 5.82 17.59 9.62
N LYS A 119 5.94 16.32 9.96
CA LYS A 119 6.12 15.27 8.96
C LYS A 119 4.90 15.11 8.08
N MET A 120 3.71 15.25 8.65
CA MET A 120 2.49 15.22 7.85
C MET A 120 2.47 16.35 6.82
N LYS A 121 2.85 17.55 7.24
CA LYS A 121 2.90 18.70 6.33
C LYS A 121 3.91 18.49 5.21
N GLU A 122 5.07 17.93 5.53
CA GLU A 122 6.07 17.61 4.51
C GLU A 122 5.51 16.65 3.46
N ILE A 123 4.82 15.60 3.91
CA ILE A 123 4.22 14.64 3.00
C ILE A 123 3.17 15.31 2.12
N MET A 124 2.33 16.13 2.70
CA MET A 124 1.28 16.81 1.94
C MET A 124 1.87 17.72 0.87
N GLN A 125 2.97 18.39 1.17
CA GLN A 125 3.63 19.23 0.19
C GLN A 125 4.21 18.43 -0.96
N ILE A 126 4.84 17.29 -0.65
CA ILE A 126 5.45 16.42 -1.66
C ILE A 126 4.41 15.82 -2.59
N THR A 127 3.28 15.41 -2.04
CA THR A 127 2.23 14.75 -2.82
C THR A 127 1.27 15.74 -3.48
N GLY A 128 1.50 17.02 -3.34
CA GLY A 128 0.63 18.04 -3.91
C GLY A 128 -0.53 18.40 -3.02
N GLY A 129 -0.58 17.84 -1.85
CA GLY A 129 -1.63 18.06 -0.90
C GLY A 129 -2.96 17.64 -1.45
N ARG A 130 -4.09 18.21 -0.92
CA ARG A 130 -5.29 17.98 -1.44
C ARG A 130 -5.73 19.25 -1.94
N ARG A 131 -6.42 19.27 -2.76
CA ARG A 131 -6.88 20.39 -3.28
C ARG A 131 -8.25 20.40 -3.35
N GLU A 132 -8.77 20.98 -3.32
CA GLU A 132 -10.05 21.01 -3.39
C GLU A 132 -10.49 21.38 -4.10
#